data_7e0e5b3e7ab1eed34dc4d1f581b046c4
#
_entry.id   7e0e5b3e7ab1eed34dc4d1f581b046c4
#
_cell.length_a   1.000
_cell.length_b   1.000
_cell.length_c   1.000
_cell.angle_alpha   90.00
_cell.angle_beta   90.00
_cell.angle_gamma   90.00
#
_symmetry.space_group_name_H-M   'P 1'
#
loop_
_entity.id
_entity.type
_entity.pdbx_description
1 polymer ?
#
loop_
_entity_poly.entity_id
_entity_poly.type
_entity_poly.pdbx_seq_one_letter_code
_entity_poly.pdbx_strand_id
1 'polypeptide(L)'
;TFRGYLSTKLERFLDSGNGFKIKNNGEELNEADVKLIFGYTNLDKEKDENIKKRIVAKFLNKEVKNLKDEEFKENLKYLKSLAGRIHISDMPVLKNVKYITRDGIKIDRNTGATEKRGKFDYDVVPAGTEFDLNIELENIENYQLDLIGLALNDILKDNGDLFGGKTSRGIGKCRLKDLKMKYVTSDDKEKLKKYIFEGKFPYEIKEQEKIFKTENLSLD
;
A
#
# COMPACT_ATOMS: atom_id res chain seq x y z
N THR A 1 -7.94 1.34 7.35
CA THR A 1 -6.93 0.26 7.45
C THR A 1 -5.58 0.75 6.92
N PHE A 2 -4.49 0.16 7.40
CA PHE A 2 -3.13 0.49 6.93
C PHE A 2 -2.95 0.14 5.45
N ARG A 3 -3.55 -0.96 5.00
CA ARG A 3 -3.61 -1.32 3.58
C ARG A 3 -4.24 -0.22 2.72
N GLY A 4 -5.37 0.35 3.16
CA GLY A 4 -6.02 1.46 2.46
C GLY A 4 -5.17 2.74 2.46
N TYR A 5 -4.44 3.02 3.53
CA TYR A 5 -3.48 4.12 3.57
C TYR A 5 -2.40 3.97 2.49
N LEU A 6 -1.78 2.78 2.38
CA LEU A 6 -0.74 2.54 1.39
C LEU A 6 -1.27 2.60 -0.05
N SER A 7 -2.40 1.93 -0.34
CA SER A 7 -2.97 1.94 -1.69
C SER A 7 -3.36 3.34 -2.15
N THR A 8 -4.07 4.10 -1.32
CA THR A 8 -4.46 5.48 -1.65
C THR A 8 -3.25 6.40 -1.85
N LYS A 9 -2.18 6.18 -1.08
CA LYS A 9 -0.95 6.95 -1.23
C LYS A 9 -0.27 6.64 -2.56
N LEU A 10 -0.19 5.38 -2.96
CA LEU A 10 0.35 4.98 -4.26
C LEU A 10 -0.53 5.47 -5.43
N GLU A 11 -1.84 5.36 -5.32
CA GLU A 11 -2.76 5.90 -6.33
C GLU A 11 -2.49 7.39 -6.57
N ARG A 12 -2.30 8.17 -5.51
CA ARG A 12 -1.96 9.61 -5.63
C ARG A 12 -0.60 9.85 -6.28
N PHE A 13 0.41 9.02 -6.00
CA PHE A 13 1.73 9.14 -6.63
C PHE A 13 1.69 8.79 -8.12
N LEU A 14 0.88 7.82 -8.50
CA LEU A 14 0.77 7.31 -9.86
C LEU A 14 -0.34 7.98 -10.68
N ASP A 15 -1.03 8.98 -10.11
CA ASP A 15 -2.04 9.77 -10.82
C ASP A 15 -1.36 10.66 -11.86
N SER A 16 -1.76 10.48 -13.11
CA SER A 16 -1.26 11.24 -14.26
C SER A 16 -1.45 12.76 -14.17
N GLY A 17 -2.33 13.22 -13.26
CA GLY A 17 -2.56 14.65 -13.01
C GLY A 17 -1.45 15.37 -12.24
N ASN A 18 -0.48 14.65 -11.68
CA ASN A 18 0.56 15.22 -10.80
C ASN A 18 1.70 15.96 -11.50
N GLY A 19 1.75 15.95 -12.85
CA GLY A 19 2.79 16.66 -13.62
C GLY A 19 4.17 15.98 -13.63
N PHE A 20 4.32 14.83 -13.00
CA PHE A 20 5.49 13.95 -13.10
C PHE A 20 5.05 12.50 -13.34
N LYS A 21 5.94 11.70 -13.88
CA LYS A 21 5.67 10.29 -14.20
C LYS A 21 6.71 9.39 -13.56
N ILE A 22 6.22 8.37 -12.85
CA ILE A 22 7.09 7.33 -12.32
C ILE A 22 7.17 6.21 -13.35
N LYS A 23 8.38 5.78 -13.66
CA LYS A 23 8.64 4.72 -14.65
C LYS A 23 9.46 3.58 -14.05
N ASN A 24 9.25 2.39 -14.60
CA ASN A 24 10.11 1.22 -14.42
C ASN A 24 10.57 0.73 -15.78
N ASN A 25 11.88 0.67 -16.01
CA ASN A 25 12.48 0.27 -17.30
C ASN A 25 11.90 1.06 -18.51
N GLY A 26 11.64 2.35 -18.33
CA GLY A 26 11.07 3.22 -19.37
C GLY A 26 9.56 3.11 -19.56
N GLU A 27 8.89 2.19 -18.88
CA GLU A 27 7.43 2.01 -18.90
C GLU A 27 6.77 2.83 -17.78
N GLU A 28 5.82 3.68 -18.13
CA GLU A 28 5.07 4.49 -17.16
C GLU A 28 4.21 3.61 -16.26
N LEU A 29 4.35 3.79 -14.95
CA LEU A 29 3.54 3.12 -13.93
C LEU A 29 2.24 3.89 -13.71
N ASN A 30 1.17 3.19 -13.42
CA ASN A 30 -0.15 3.78 -13.21
C ASN A 30 -0.98 2.98 -12.18
N GLU A 31 -2.25 3.31 -12.04
CA GLU A 31 -3.17 2.64 -11.11
C GLU A 31 -3.24 1.11 -11.30
N ALA A 32 -2.96 0.59 -12.50
CA ALA A 32 -2.90 -0.84 -12.72
C ALA A 32 -1.82 -1.52 -11.85
N ASP A 33 -0.69 -0.85 -11.65
CA ASP A 33 0.40 -1.36 -10.81
C ASP A 33 -0.02 -1.43 -9.33
N VAL A 34 -0.82 -0.47 -8.86
CA VAL A 34 -1.43 -0.53 -7.52
C VAL A 34 -2.38 -1.72 -7.42
N LYS A 35 -3.23 -1.92 -8.44
CA LYS A 35 -4.16 -3.07 -8.49
C LYS A 35 -3.41 -4.41 -8.50
N LEU A 36 -2.26 -4.51 -9.15
CA LEU A 36 -1.42 -5.71 -9.15
C LEU A 36 -0.80 -6.00 -7.77
N ILE A 37 -0.49 -4.99 -6.99
CA ILE A 37 0.05 -5.13 -5.63
C ILE A 37 -1.07 -5.47 -4.64
N PHE A 38 -2.14 -4.68 -4.64
CA PHE A 38 -3.21 -4.78 -3.65
C PHE A 38 -4.36 -5.69 -4.04
N GLY A 39 -4.38 -6.20 -5.27
CA GLY A 39 -5.49 -6.97 -5.79
C GLY A 39 -6.66 -6.11 -6.25
N TYR A 40 -7.55 -6.72 -7.01
CA TYR A 40 -8.75 -6.08 -7.54
C TYR A 40 -9.90 -7.05 -7.68
N THR A 41 -11.10 -6.51 -7.77
CA THR A 41 -12.33 -7.24 -8.09
C THR A 41 -13.07 -6.53 -9.22
N ASN A 42 -13.81 -7.28 -10.04
CA ASN A 42 -14.63 -6.73 -11.11
C ASN A 42 -13.86 -5.86 -12.12
N LEU A 43 -12.72 -6.37 -12.62
CA LEU A 43 -11.93 -5.67 -13.66
C LEU A 43 -12.75 -5.35 -14.92
N ASP A 44 -13.77 -6.13 -15.20
CA ASP A 44 -14.73 -5.90 -16.28
C ASP A 44 -15.47 -4.57 -16.14
N LYS A 45 -15.69 -4.08 -14.91
CA LYS A 45 -16.31 -2.80 -14.61
C LYS A 45 -15.34 -1.61 -14.61
N GLU A 46 -14.04 -1.87 -14.71
CA GLU A 46 -13.05 -0.80 -14.89
C GLU A 46 -13.34 -0.03 -16.19
N LYS A 47 -13.33 1.30 -16.10
CA LYS A 47 -13.64 2.17 -17.25
C LYS A 47 -12.41 2.47 -18.08
N ASP A 48 -11.24 2.57 -17.45
CA ASP A 48 -9.99 2.86 -18.14
C ASP A 48 -9.45 1.59 -18.82
N GLU A 49 -9.49 1.61 -20.15
CA GLU A 49 -8.99 0.50 -20.96
C GLU A 49 -7.46 0.34 -20.86
N ASN A 50 -6.72 1.43 -20.59
CA ASN A 50 -5.27 1.35 -20.41
C ASN A 50 -4.91 0.56 -19.15
N ILE A 51 -5.67 0.74 -18.06
CA ILE A 51 -5.53 -0.06 -16.83
C ILE A 51 -5.76 -1.52 -17.13
N LYS A 52 -6.84 -1.86 -17.86
CA LYS A 52 -7.14 -3.24 -18.25
C LYS A 52 -6.03 -3.85 -19.12
N LYS A 53 -5.58 -3.14 -20.15
CA LYS A 53 -4.52 -3.58 -21.05
C LYS A 53 -3.22 -3.83 -20.30
N ARG A 54 -2.86 -2.94 -19.37
CA ARG A 54 -1.65 -3.10 -18.57
C ARG A 54 -1.71 -4.34 -17.66
N ILE A 55 -2.84 -4.58 -17.00
CA ILE A 55 -3.03 -5.77 -16.16
C ILE A 55 -2.91 -7.06 -17.00
N VAL A 56 -3.58 -7.12 -18.16
CA VAL A 56 -3.51 -8.27 -19.06
C VAL A 56 -2.08 -8.47 -19.60
N ALA A 57 -1.42 -7.39 -20.01
CA ALA A 57 -0.05 -7.45 -20.51
C ALA A 57 0.93 -8.01 -19.44
N LYS A 58 0.82 -7.54 -18.21
CA LYS A 58 1.63 -8.05 -17.07
C LYS A 58 1.33 -9.51 -16.76
N PHE A 59 0.08 -9.93 -16.83
CA PHE A 59 -0.29 -11.34 -16.67
C PHE A 59 0.34 -12.24 -17.75
N LEU A 60 0.40 -11.75 -18.99
CA LEU A 60 1.01 -12.47 -20.12
C LEU A 60 2.54 -12.30 -20.19
N ASN A 61 3.15 -11.58 -19.25
CA ASN A 61 4.57 -11.22 -19.25
C ASN A 61 5.01 -10.52 -20.55
N LYS A 62 4.18 -9.55 -21.01
CA LYS A 62 4.38 -8.75 -22.22
C LYS A 62 4.39 -7.26 -21.90
N GLU A 63 5.01 -6.46 -22.77
CA GLU A 63 4.80 -5.02 -22.78
C GLU A 63 3.43 -4.69 -23.40
N VAL A 64 2.79 -3.62 -22.94
CA VAL A 64 1.45 -3.19 -23.41
C VAL A 64 1.42 -2.99 -24.93
N LYS A 65 2.51 -2.43 -25.51
CA LYS A 65 2.62 -2.21 -26.97
C LYS A 65 2.62 -3.50 -27.81
N ASN A 66 2.97 -4.64 -27.21
CA ASN A 66 3.04 -5.94 -27.85
C ASN A 66 1.79 -6.79 -27.62
N LEU A 67 0.79 -6.25 -26.91
CA LEU A 67 -0.47 -6.94 -26.62
C LEU A 67 -1.42 -6.84 -27.83
N LYS A 68 -1.80 -7.98 -28.40
CA LYS A 68 -2.79 -8.04 -29.48
C LYS A 68 -4.22 -7.93 -28.95
N ASP A 69 -5.11 -7.31 -29.70
CA ASP A 69 -6.51 -7.10 -29.27
C ASP A 69 -7.27 -8.42 -29.02
N GLU A 70 -6.96 -9.47 -29.78
CA GLU A 70 -7.55 -10.80 -29.57
C GLU A 70 -7.10 -11.39 -28.23
N GLU A 71 -5.80 -11.37 -27.95
CA GLU A 71 -5.23 -11.83 -26.67
C GLU A 71 -5.79 -11.02 -25.48
N PHE A 72 -5.94 -9.71 -25.66
CA PHE A 72 -6.53 -8.84 -24.65
C PHE A 72 -7.97 -9.27 -24.31
N LYS A 73 -8.83 -9.40 -25.34
CA LYS A 73 -10.24 -9.76 -25.15
C LYS A 73 -10.41 -11.16 -24.57
N GLU A 74 -9.58 -12.12 -24.99
CA GLU A 74 -9.62 -13.47 -24.47
C GLU A 74 -9.24 -13.52 -22.99
N ASN A 75 -8.12 -12.93 -22.62
CA ASN A 75 -7.60 -13.01 -21.25
C ASN A 75 -8.39 -12.14 -20.26
N LEU A 76 -8.96 -11.03 -20.70
CA LEU A 76 -9.81 -10.19 -19.85
C LEU A 76 -11.01 -10.95 -19.26
N LYS A 77 -11.52 -11.98 -19.96
CA LYS A 77 -12.61 -12.83 -19.46
C LYS A 77 -12.24 -13.62 -18.20
N TYR A 78 -10.97 -13.99 -18.08
CA TYR A 78 -10.46 -14.80 -16.97
C TYR A 78 -9.91 -13.94 -15.83
N LEU A 79 -9.46 -12.72 -16.11
CA LEU A 79 -8.82 -11.81 -15.14
C LEU A 79 -9.82 -10.88 -14.45
N LYS A 80 -11.02 -11.38 -14.09
CA LYS A 80 -12.05 -10.57 -13.43
C LYS A 80 -11.66 -10.09 -12.05
N SER A 81 -10.88 -10.87 -11.33
CA SER A 81 -10.38 -10.55 -10.01
C SER A 81 -9.00 -11.16 -9.79
N LEU A 82 -8.20 -10.51 -8.97
CA LEU A 82 -6.87 -10.99 -8.55
C LEU A 82 -6.69 -10.73 -7.06
N ALA A 83 -6.20 -11.73 -6.34
CA ALA A 83 -5.74 -11.55 -4.96
C ALA A 83 -4.52 -10.62 -4.92
N GLY A 84 -4.44 -9.78 -3.90
CA GLY A 84 -3.27 -8.92 -3.71
C GLY A 84 -2.02 -9.72 -3.36
N ARG A 85 -0.87 -9.18 -3.70
CA ARG A 85 0.46 -9.70 -3.34
C ARG A 85 0.93 -9.19 -1.97
N ILE A 86 0.17 -8.29 -1.36
CA ILE A 86 0.45 -7.70 -0.05
C ILE A 86 -0.65 -8.09 0.94
N HIS A 87 -0.24 -8.66 2.06
CA HIS A 87 -1.08 -9.04 3.18
C HIS A 87 -0.62 -8.28 4.42
N ILE A 88 -1.53 -7.51 5.00
CA ILE A 88 -1.26 -6.71 6.20
C ILE A 88 -2.16 -7.24 7.30
N SER A 89 -1.54 -7.79 8.33
CA SER A 89 -2.24 -8.32 9.49
C SER A 89 -2.84 -7.21 10.34
N ASP A 90 -3.74 -7.57 11.24
CA ASP A 90 -4.16 -6.66 12.30
C ASP A 90 -2.94 -6.23 13.13
N MET A 91 -2.95 -5.00 13.58
CA MET A 91 -1.87 -4.41 14.35
C MET A 91 -2.21 -4.45 15.84
N PRO A 92 -1.81 -5.51 16.57
CA PRO A 92 -2.06 -5.59 18.00
C PRO A 92 -1.26 -4.53 18.74
N VAL A 93 -1.82 -4.05 19.83
CA VAL A 93 -1.15 -3.12 20.75
C VAL A 93 -0.09 -3.89 21.53
N LEU A 94 1.15 -3.41 21.55
CA LEU A 94 2.25 -4.07 22.28
C LEU A 94 2.09 -4.02 23.81
N LYS A 95 1.43 -2.98 24.32
CA LYS A 95 1.13 -2.82 25.75
C LYS A 95 -0.31 -2.37 25.93
N ASN A 96 -0.99 -2.91 26.92
CA ASN A 96 -2.34 -2.47 27.25
C ASN A 96 -2.38 -0.96 27.53
N VAL A 97 -3.24 -0.27 26.79
CA VAL A 97 -3.48 1.15 26.94
C VAL A 97 -4.97 1.40 27.15
N LYS A 98 -5.31 2.37 27.99
CA LYS A 98 -6.69 2.85 28.09
C LYS A 98 -6.89 3.91 27.02
N TYR A 99 -7.96 3.80 26.24
CA TYR A 99 -8.35 4.86 25.32
C TYR A 99 -8.77 6.12 26.11
N ILE A 100 -8.70 7.26 25.43
CA ILE A 100 -9.13 8.56 25.95
C ILE A 100 -10.39 8.96 25.20
N THR A 101 -11.48 9.15 25.92
CA THR A 101 -12.72 9.69 25.33
C THR A 101 -12.58 11.21 25.18
N ARG A 102 -12.82 11.72 23.97
CA ARG A 102 -12.84 13.16 23.67
C ARG A 102 -14.23 13.58 23.27
N ASP A 103 -14.66 14.70 23.83
CA ASP A 103 -15.93 15.34 23.49
C ASP A 103 -15.77 16.15 22.19
N GLY A 104 -16.76 16.06 21.32
CA GLY A 104 -16.91 16.88 20.14
C GLY A 104 -18.23 17.62 20.15
N ILE A 105 -18.25 18.81 19.60
CA ILE A 105 -19.46 19.65 19.48
C ILE A 105 -19.63 20.04 18.04
N LYS A 106 -20.85 19.93 17.52
CA LYS A 106 -21.23 20.48 16.22
C LYS A 106 -21.77 21.89 16.41
N ILE A 107 -21.13 22.82 15.75
CA ILE A 107 -21.50 24.25 15.80
C ILE A 107 -22.22 24.62 14.51
N ASP A 108 -23.39 25.23 14.64
CA ASP A 108 -24.10 25.85 13.53
C ASP A 108 -23.32 27.10 13.07
N ARG A 109 -22.89 27.09 11.81
CA ARG A 109 -22.08 28.19 11.24
C ARG A 109 -22.81 29.50 11.10
N ASN A 110 -24.15 29.49 11.03
CA ASN A 110 -24.96 30.69 10.87
C ASN A 110 -25.21 31.39 12.21
N THR A 111 -25.44 30.60 13.26
CA THR A 111 -25.79 31.13 14.59
C THR A 111 -24.61 31.16 15.56
N GLY A 112 -23.51 30.44 15.25
CA GLY A 112 -22.38 30.28 16.17
C GLY A 112 -22.69 29.45 17.41
N ALA A 113 -23.91 28.92 17.52
CA ALA A 113 -24.36 28.15 18.67
C ALA A 113 -24.23 26.63 18.41
N THR A 114 -24.23 25.84 19.50
CA THR A 114 -24.26 24.39 19.42
C THR A 114 -25.55 23.91 18.82
N GLU A 115 -25.51 23.08 17.79
CA GLU A 115 -26.71 22.43 17.25
C GLU A 115 -27.41 21.56 18.31
N LYS A 116 -28.76 21.53 18.27
CA LYS A 116 -29.52 20.60 19.11
C LYS A 116 -29.02 19.17 18.88
N ARG A 117 -28.62 18.47 19.95
CA ARG A 117 -27.96 17.14 19.90
C ARG A 117 -26.61 17.12 19.16
N GLY A 118 -25.92 18.25 19.11
CA GLY A 118 -24.62 18.38 18.44
C GLY A 118 -23.43 17.86 19.24
N LYS A 119 -23.62 17.36 20.47
CA LYS A 119 -22.55 16.74 21.25
C LYS A 119 -22.38 15.27 20.80
N PHE A 120 -21.11 14.88 20.61
CA PHE A 120 -20.72 13.50 20.32
C PHE A 120 -19.38 13.20 20.95
N ASP A 121 -19.21 11.97 21.38
CA ASP A 121 -17.97 11.52 22.00
C ASP A 121 -17.26 10.55 21.04
N TYR A 122 -15.96 10.47 21.14
CA TYR A 122 -15.17 9.50 20.39
C TYR A 122 -13.90 9.10 21.14
N ASP A 123 -13.57 7.85 21.05
CA ASP A 123 -12.40 7.29 21.67
C ASP A 123 -11.17 7.45 20.79
N VAL A 124 -10.07 7.83 21.41
CA VAL A 124 -8.76 7.96 20.77
C VAL A 124 -7.73 7.15 21.54
N VAL A 125 -6.82 6.57 20.80
CA VAL A 125 -5.65 5.91 21.36
C VAL A 125 -4.67 6.98 21.84
N PRO A 126 -4.12 6.86 23.06
CA PRO A 126 -3.16 7.82 23.59
C PRO A 126 -1.89 7.93 22.72
N ALA A 127 -1.29 9.12 22.71
CA ALA A 127 0.02 9.30 22.10
C ALA A 127 1.07 8.40 22.79
N GLY A 128 2.01 7.90 21.99
CA GLY A 128 3.05 6.96 22.46
C GLY A 128 2.61 5.49 22.51
N THR A 129 1.38 5.18 22.12
CA THR A 129 0.96 3.77 21.97
C THR A 129 1.69 3.13 20.80
N GLU A 130 2.21 1.93 21.04
CA GLU A 130 2.94 1.14 20.07
C GLU A 130 2.10 -0.04 19.57
N PHE A 131 2.14 -0.28 18.27
CA PHE A 131 1.46 -1.38 17.60
C PHE A 131 2.49 -2.22 16.86
N ASP A 132 2.26 -3.53 16.82
CA ASP A 132 3.04 -4.43 15.98
C ASP A 132 2.49 -4.43 14.55
N LEU A 133 3.36 -4.23 13.56
CA LEU A 133 3.00 -4.24 12.16
C LEU A 133 3.67 -5.39 11.45
N ASN A 134 2.90 -6.31 10.91
CA ASN A 134 3.37 -7.36 10.04
C ASN A 134 2.82 -7.17 8.62
N ILE A 135 3.73 -7.15 7.64
CA ILE A 135 3.43 -7.09 6.21
C ILE A 135 4.07 -8.30 5.55
N GLU A 136 3.24 -9.12 4.90
CA GLU A 136 3.69 -10.24 4.10
C GLU A 136 3.54 -9.91 2.62
N LEU A 137 4.59 -10.21 1.84
CA LEU A 137 4.64 -9.96 0.41
C LEU A 137 4.88 -11.28 -0.31
N GLU A 138 4.00 -11.61 -1.25
CA GLU A 138 4.09 -12.84 -2.04
C GLU A 138 4.28 -12.54 -3.51
N ASN A 139 5.26 -13.19 -4.12
CA ASN A 139 5.54 -13.06 -5.56
C ASN A 139 5.69 -11.60 -6.02
N ILE A 140 6.28 -10.77 -5.16
CA ILE A 140 6.48 -9.35 -5.41
C ILE A 140 7.65 -9.13 -6.37
N GLU A 141 7.49 -8.24 -7.33
CA GLU A 141 8.56 -7.80 -8.22
C GLU A 141 9.34 -6.63 -7.57
N ASN A 142 10.61 -6.46 -7.95
CA ASN A 142 11.47 -5.45 -7.32
C ASN A 142 10.90 -4.04 -7.43
N TYR A 143 10.35 -3.63 -8.59
CA TYR A 143 9.74 -2.31 -8.73
C TYR A 143 8.47 -2.14 -7.86
N GLN A 144 7.73 -3.22 -7.62
CA GLN A 144 6.57 -3.20 -6.73
C GLN A 144 6.99 -3.03 -5.27
N LEU A 145 8.11 -3.65 -4.88
CA LEU A 145 8.70 -3.45 -3.55
C LEU A 145 9.13 -1.98 -3.39
N ASP A 146 9.74 -1.39 -4.42
CA ASP A 146 10.13 0.02 -4.43
C ASP A 146 8.92 0.96 -4.36
N LEU A 147 7.80 0.63 -5.02
CA LEU A 147 6.55 1.37 -4.88
C LEU A 147 6.01 1.31 -3.45
N ILE A 148 6.04 0.14 -2.81
CA ILE A 148 5.64 0.00 -1.41
C ILE A 148 6.55 0.87 -0.53
N GLY A 149 7.85 0.86 -0.78
CA GLY A 149 8.82 1.73 -0.11
C GLY A 149 8.50 3.22 -0.27
N LEU A 150 8.13 3.63 -1.47
CA LEU A 150 7.69 5.00 -1.76
C LEU A 150 6.45 5.38 -0.93
N ALA A 151 5.47 4.47 -0.83
CA ALA A 151 4.28 4.70 -0.01
C ALA A 151 4.59 4.80 1.49
N LEU A 152 5.59 4.05 1.96
CA LEU A 152 6.02 4.06 3.36
C LEU A 152 6.95 5.23 3.70
N ASN A 153 7.53 5.91 2.70
CA ASN A 153 8.60 6.89 2.91
C ASN A 153 8.24 7.98 3.94
N ASP A 154 7.03 8.52 3.92
CA ASP A 154 6.67 9.61 4.84
C ASP A 154 6.46 9.12 6.28
N ILE A 155 5.85 7.93 6.45
CA ILE A 155 5.63 7.38 7.80
C ILE A 155 6.93 6.83 8.42
N LEU A 156 7.97 6.60 7.60
CA LEU A 156 9.31 6.21 8.05
C LEU A 156 10.16 7.40 8.50
N LYS A 157 9.83 8.63 8.07
CA LYS A 157 10.55 9.84 8.49
C LYS A 157 10.29 10.16 9.96
N ASP A 158 11.17 10.95 10.56
CA ASP A 158 11.06 11.37 11.97
C ASP A 158 9.74 12.07 12.28
N ASN A 159 9.24 12.86 11.34
CA ASN A 159 7.96 13.54 11.48
C ASN A 159 6.75 12.59 11.39
N GLY A 160 6.92 11.39 10.86
CA GLY A 160 5.82 10.47 10.61
C GLY A 160 4.77 11.02 9.65
N ASP A 161 3.67 10.27 9.52
CA ASP A 161 2.54 10.65 8.67
C ASP A 161 1.21 10.45 9.40
N LEU A 162 0.13 10.96 8.84
CA LEU A 162 -1.21 10.86 9.40
C LEU A 162 -1.91 9.57 8.88
N PHE A 163 -2.30 8.72 9.81
CA PHE A 163 -2.96 7.46 9.54
C PHE A 163 -4.20 7.27 10.42
N GLY A 164 -5.29 6.77 9.82
CA GLY A 164 -6.52 6.47 10.52
C GLY A 164 -7.62 7.51 10.34
N GLY A 165 -8.57 7.55 11.28
CA GLY A 165 -9.70 8.49 11.25
C GLY A 165 -9.38 9.84 11.86
N LYS A 166 -10.13 10.88 11.44
CA LYS A 166 -10.08 12.24 11.99
C LYS A 166 -8.69 12.93 11.88
N THR A 167 -7.93 12.59 10.85
CA THR A 167 -6.60 13.15 10.58
C THR A 167 -6.64 14.68 10.42
N SER A 168 -7.71 15.23 9.83
CA SER A 168 -7.94 16.69 9.74
C SER A 168 -8.10 17.39 11.10
N ARG A 169 -8.24 16.64 12.19
CA ARG A 169 -8.31 17.14 13.57
C ARG A 169 -7.01 16.88 14.35
N GLY A 170 -5.93 16.53 13.65
CA GLY A 170 -4.62 16.28 14.26
C GLY A 170 -4.50 14.92 14.96
N ILE A 171 -5.42 13.98 14.69
CA ILE A 171 -5.37 12.63 15.26
C ILE A 171 -4.72 11.69 14.24
N GLY A 172 -4.03 10.65 14.73
CA GLY A 172 -3.48 9.60 13.89
C GLY A 172 -2.07 9.84 13.39
N LYS A 173 -1.32 10.78 13.99
CA LYS A 173 0.09 10.95 13.64
C LYS A 173 0.89 9.74 14.14
N CYS A 174 1.43 8.97 13.19
CA CYS A 174 2.14 7.72 13.43
C CYS A 174 3.50 7.73 12.76
N ARG A 175 4.43 6.94 13.29
CA ARG A 175 5.75 6.70 12.72
C ARG A 175 6.05 5.21 12.76
N LEU A 176 6.62 4.67 11.67
CA LEU A 176 7.22 3.35 11.68
C LEU A 176 8.65 3.44 12.22
N LYS A 177 9.04 2.46 13.03
CA LYS A 177 10.40 2.31 13.55
C LYS A 177 10.78 0.84 13.57
N ASP A 178 12.07 0.57 13.62
CA ASP A 178 12.65 -0.77 13.77
C ASP A 178 12.20 -1.76 12.67
N LEU A 179 11.99 -1.26 11.43
CA LEU A 179 11.56 -2.08 10.33
C LEU A 179 12.63 -3.11 9.97
N LYS A 180 12.21 -4.37 9.83
CA LYS A 180 13.06 -5.50 9.43
C LYS A 180 12.40 -6.23 8.27
N MET A 181 13.19 -6.77 7.37
CA MET A 181 12.71 -7.56 6.25
C MET A 181 13.38 -8.93 6.24
N LYS A 182 12.58 -9.98 6.16
CA LYS A 182 13.06 -11.34 5.87
C LYS A 182 12.53 -11.77 4.52
N TYR A 183 13.37 -12.37 3.70
CA TYR A 183 12.94 -12.73 2.35
C TYR A 183 13.65 -13.97 1.82
N VAL A 184 13.08 -14.53 0.76
CA VAL A 184 13.64 -15.57 -0.09
C VAL A 184 13.38 -15.19 -1.54
N THR A 185 14.31 -15.51 -2.42
CA THR A 185 14.17 -15.28 -3.88
C THR A 185 14.04 -16.61 -4.60
N SER A 186 13.36 -16.60 -5.75
CA SER A 186 13.22 -17.79 -6.60
C SER A 186 14.51 -18.22 -7.30
N ASP A 187 15.51 -17.32 -7.37
CA ASP A 187 16.76 -17.55 -8.09
C ASP A 187 17.67 -18.55 -7.38
N ASP A 188 17.60 -18.59 -6.04
CA ASP A 188 18.41 -19.50 -5.22
C ASP A 188 17.58 -20.72 -4.81
N LYS A 189 17.60 -21.75 -5.66
CA LYS A 189 16.82 -22.98 -5.47
C LYS A 189 17.12 -23.70 -4.15
N GLU A 190 18.36 -23.71 -3.69
CA GLU A 190 18.74 -24.38 -2.44
C GLU A 190 18.19 -23.63 -1.22
N LYS A 191 18.24 -22.31 -1.22
CA LYS A 191 17.66 -21.49 -0.15
C LYS A 191 16.14 -21.51 -0.19
N LEU A 192 15.54 -21.52 -1.40
CA LEU A 192 14.10 -21.67 -1.56
C LEU A 192 13.62 -23.02 -0.98
N LYS A 193 14.34 -24.12 -1.23
CA LYS A 193 14.03 -25.42 -0.61
C LYS A 193 14.04 -25.36 0.91
N LYS A 194 15.07 -24.74 1.53
CA LYS A 194 15.13 -24.57 2.99
C LYS A 194 13.94 -23.77 3.52
N TYR A 195 13.54 -22.71 2.83
CA TYR A 195 12.35 -21.97 3.20
C TYR A 195 11.09 -22.84 3.14
N ILE A 196 10.88 -23.57 2.05
CA ILE A 196 9.68 -24.40 1.85
C ILE A 196 9.60 -25.54 2.88
N PHE A 197 10.72 -26.21 3.16
CA PHE A 197 10.73 -27.41 4.03
C PHE A 197 10.99 -27.10 5.50
N GLU A 198 11.70 -26.03 5.81
CA GLU A 198 12.11 -25.70 7.18
C GLU A 198 11.45 -24.41 7.71
N GLY A 199 10.75 -23.65 6.88
CA GLY A 199 10.12 -22.36 7.24
C GLY A 199 11.11 -21.25 7.59
N LYS A 200 12.40 -21.39 7.19
CA LYS A 200 13.45 -20.43 7.54
C LYS A 200 13.75 -19.49 6.37
N PHE A 201 13.59 -18.21 6.59
CA PHE A 201 14.03 -17.20 5.63
C PHE A 201 15.56 -17.15 5.57
N PRO A 202 16.15 -17.28 4.38
CA PRO A 202 17.61 -17.30 4.23
C PRO A 202 18.25 -15.91 4.29
N TYR A 203 17.49 -14.86 4.07
CA TYR A 203 17.95 -13.48 4.03
C TYR A 203 17.20 -12.61 5.03
N GLU A 204 17.92 -11.72 5.70
CA GLU A 204 17.36 -10.73 6.62
C GLU A 204 18.06 -9.38 6.42
N ILE A 205 17.29 -8.32 6.28
CA ILE A 205 17.75 -6.92 6.29
C ILE A 205 17.21 -6.26 7.54
N LYS A 206 18.10 -5.75 8.39
CA LYS A 206 17.78 -5.07 9.65
C LYS A 206 17.91 -3.56 9.56
N GLU A 207 18.66 -3.08 8.57
CA GLU A 207 18.89 -1.66 8.34
C GLU A 207 17.78 -1.12 7.45
N GLN A 208 16.90 -0.30 8.02
CA GLN A 208 15.72 0.25 7.36
C GLN A 208 16.05 0.91 6.00
N GLU A 209 17.18 1.63 5.93
CA GLU A 209 17.64 2.34 4.73
C GLU A 209 17.99 1.40 3.56
N LYS A 210 18.25 0.12 3.87
CA LYS A 210 18.57 -0.89 2.86
C LYS A 210 17.38 -1.69 2.37
N ILE A 211 16.20 -1.55 3.01
CA ILE A 211 15.01 -2.31 2.65
C ILE A 211 14.41 -1.78 1.37
N PHE A 212 14.34 -0.47 1.22
CA PHE A 212 13.74 0.20 0.06
C PHE A 212 14.78 1.10 -0.62
N LYS A 213 15.25 0.70 -1.78
CA LYS A 213 16.32 1.41 -2.49
C LYS A 213 15.82 2.29 -3.64
N THR A 214 14.60 2.09 -4.11
CA THR A 214 13.99 2.78 -5.28
C THR A 214 14.83 2.73 -6.56
N GLU A 215 15.74 1.78 -6.66
CA GLU A 215 16.69 1.65 -7.79
C GLU A 215 15.98 1.26 -9.10
N ASN A 216 14.78 0.66 -9.00
CA ASN A 216 14.00 0.21 -10.15
C ASN A 216 12.99 1.27 -10.63
N LEU A 217 12.99 2.46 -10.04
CA LEU A 217 12.08 3.55 -10.39
C LEU A 217 12.86 4.76 -10.94
N SER A 218 12.29 5.42 -11.94
CA SER A 218 12.76 6.70 -12.45
C SER A 218 11.63 7.73 -12.48
N LEU A 219 11.99 9.01 -12.44
CA LEU A 219 11.08 10.14 -12.54
C LEU A 219 11.36 10.91 -13.84
N ASP A 220 10.31 11.24 -14.58
CA ASP A 220 10.34 12.17 -15.74
C ASP A 220 9.42 13.36 -15.47
#